data_2bad63f98ccec393a9933142d1bea360
#
_entry.id   2bad63f98ccec393a9933142d1bea360
#
_cell.length_a   1.000
_cell.length_b   1.000
_cell.length_c   1.000
_cell.angle_alpha   90.00
_cell.angle_beta   90.00
_cell.angle_gamma   90.00
#
_symmetry.space_group_name_H-M   'P 1'
#
loop_
_entity.id
_entity.type
_entity.pdbx_description
1 polymer ?
#
loop_
_entity_poly.entity_id
_entity_poly.type
_entity_poly.pdbx_seq_one_letter_code
_entity_poly.pdbx_strand_id
1 'polypeptide(L)'
;EWEINFEYGVCGEGDARDEVTKDVEEAGDVYFFANDQIPTLADSGALAKLGGDTEQWVKDNNEQTMVQSVTYNDGIYGVPFTSNTWFMYYDKSKYTEDEVKSLDTMMAKDLGEGVYNFAFPMDNSWYIEAFYFGAGCSIFGDGTDASAGCDFNSDAGKAATQYMVELAANPKYSNEKDGSSLALFAEGKLGAYCSGSWDAAAIREALGENFGAVKLPTVNINGQEGQMRSFAGSKAIGVNPNCEYPEVAVALAQYLGGEECQQIRYEARGITPTLASIEVGDDEVAAAEMSEIKEASFLQPVLAEMNAYWTPAETMGKEIIQGDVTADNAAEKTDAMVEGILSGGL
;
A
#
# COMPACT_ATOMS: atom_id res chain seq x y z
N GLU A 1 32.40 -12.73 17.71
CA GLU A 1 32.50 -12.40 16.27
C GLU A 1 32.21 -13.68 15.49
N TRP A 2 31.29 -13.60 14.52
CA TRP A 2 31.00 -14.69 13.61
C TRP A 2 31.75 -14.43 12.29
N GLU A 3 32.25 -15.49 11.65
CA GLU A 3 32.76 -15.43 10.29
C GLU A 3 31.65 -15.93 9.38
N ILE A 4 31.04 -15.03 8.58
CA ILE A 4 29.86 -15.32 7.77
C ILE A 4 30.24 -15.20 6.30
N ASN A 5 29.91 -16.23 5.51
CA ASN A 5 29.95 -16.20 4.06
C ASN A 5 28.53 -15.98 3.54
N PHE A 6 28.35 -15.05 2.61
CA PHE A 6 27.06 -14.73 2.03
C PHE A 6 26.94 -15.27 0.62
N GLU A 7 25.84 -15.96 0.38
CA GLU A 7 25.33 -16.22 -0.98
C GLU A 7 24.10 -15.35 -1.23
N TYR A 8 24.05 -14.68 -2.39
CA TYR A 8 22.99 -13.75 -2.70
C TYR A 8 22.08 -14.31 -3.79
N GLY A 9 20.78 -14.41 -3.47
CA GLY A 9 19.72 -14.61 -4.43
C GLY A 9 19.04 -13.29 -4.78
N VAL A 10 18.37 -13.25 -5.93
CA VAL A 10 17.55 -12.11 -6.35
C VAL A 10 16.10 -12.56 -6.39
N CYS A 11 15.26 -11.91 -5.56
CA CYS A 11 13.82 -12.11 -5.52
C CYS A 11 13.15 -10.77 -5.17
N GLY A 12 12.10 -10.41 -5.89
CA GLY A 12 11.28 -9.25 -5.53
C GLY A 12 10.52 -9.52 -4.23
N GLU A 13 10.32 -8.50 -3.40
CA GLU A 13 9.58 -8.66 -2.13
C GLU A 13 8.14 -9.16 -2.38
N GLY A 14 7.52 -8.76 -3.51
CA GLY A 14 6.20 -9.23 -3.91
C GLY A 14 6.15 -10.71 -4.33
N ASP A 15 7.27 -11.26 -4.79
CA ASP A 15 7.37 -12.63 -5.32
C ASP A 15 7.88 -13.63 -4.27
N ALA A 16 8.29 -13.16 -3.09
CA ALA A 16 8.98 -13.97 -2.08
C ALA A 16 8.17 -15.21 -1.67
N ARG A 17 6.85 -15.07 -1.48
CA ARG A 17 5.97 -16.20 -1.18
C ARG A 17 6.10 -17.31 -2.20
N ASP A 18 5.97 -16.97 -3.48
CA ASP A 18 5.93 -17.94 -4.56
C ASP A 18 7.31 -18.58 -4.80
N GLU A 19 8.39 -17.84 -4.56
CA GLU A 19 9.76 -18.37 -4.68
C GLU A 19 10.14 -19.25 -3.48
N VAL A 20 9.91 -18.78 -2.24
CA VAL A 20 10.33 -19.50 -1.03
C VAL A 20 9.51 -20.76 -0.80
N THR A 21 8.20 -20.76 -1.14
CA THR A 21 7.35 -21.94 -0.95
C THR A 21 7.53 -23.04 -2.01
N LYS A 22 8.29 -22.79 -3.09
CA LYS A 22 8.64 -23.84 -4.07
C LYS A 22 9.49 -24.94 -3.44
N ASP A 23 10.46 -24.56 -2.63
CA ASP A 23 11.32 -25.46 -1.87
C ASP A 23 11.84 -24.74 -0.62
N VAL A 24 11.17 -24.96 0.48
CA VAL A 24 11.47 -24.25 1.75
C VAL A 24 12.84 -24.65 2.31
N GLU A 25 13.32 -25.86 2.04
CA GLU A 25 14.60 -26.36 2.54
C GLU A 25 15.80 -25.75 1.78
N GLU A 26 15.63 -25.46 0.50
CA GLU A 26 16.64 -24.85 -0.37
C GLU A 26 16.53 -23.31 -0.47
N ALA A 27 15.47 -22.73 0.08
CA ALA A 27 15.28 -21.28 0.09
C ALA A 27 16.30 -20.57 0.99
N GLY A 28 16.54 -19.29 0.70
CA GLY A 28 17.50 -18.49 1.49
C GLY A 28 17.18 -18.42 2.98
N ASP A 29 18.20 -18.39 3.82
CA ASP A 29 18.08 -18.32 5.29
C ASP A 29 17.37 -17.04 5.76
N VAL A 30 17.62 -15.93 5.06
CA VAL A 30 17.02 -14.61 5.32
C VAL A 30 16.57 -14.02 3.99
N TYR A 31 15.33 -13.52 3.95
CA TYR A 31 14.76 -12.96 2.74
C TYR A 31 13.85 -11.77 3.02
N PHE A 32 13.64 -10.94 2.00
CA PHE A 32 12.76 -9.77 2.03
C PHE A 32 11.39 -10.14 1.45
N PHE A 33 10.32 -9.64 2.06
CA PHE A 33 8.95 -9.92 1.61
C PHE A 33 7.98 -8.78 1.94
N ALA A 34 6.83 -8.75 1.26
CA ALA A 34 5.71 -7.88 1.61
C ALA A 34 4.82 -8.53 2.67
N ASN A 35 4.34 -7.77 3.63
CA ASN A 35 3.66 -8.28 4.84
C ASN A 35 2.37 -9.08 4.58
N ASP A 36 1.66 -8.84 3.48
CA ASP A 36 0.47 -9.62 3.08
C ASP A 36 0.76 -11.10 2.83
N GLN A 37 2.03 -11.47 2.65
CA GLN A 37 2.46 -12.83 2.42
C GLN A 37 2.66 -13.64 3.71
N ILE A 38 2.66 -12.98 4.88
CA ILE A 38 2.93 -13.61 6.18
C ILE A 38 2.05 -14.83 6.44
N PRO A 39 0.72 -14.79 6.27
CA PRO A 39 -0.11 -15.97 6.55
C PRO A 39 0.34 -17.20 5.77
N THR A 40 0.52 -17.05 4.46
CA THR A 40 0.93 -18.17 3.59
C THR A 40 2.34 -18.66 3.92
N LEU A 41 3.30 -17.77 4.14
CA LEU A 41 4.68 -18.12 4.46
C LEU A 41 4.79 -18.79 5.83
N ALA A 42 4.07 -18.29 6.84
CA ALA A 42 4.07 -18.87 8.18
C ALA A 42 3.38 -20.24 8.20
N ASP A 43 2.22 -20.36 7.57
CA ASP A 43 1.44 -21.61 7.57
C ASP A 43 2.10 -22.73 6.74
N SER A 44 2.88 -22.37 5.72
CA SER A 44 3.70 -23.32 4.96
C SER A 44 5.01 -23.73 5.65
N GLY A 45 5.34 -23.14 6.81
CA GLY A 45 6.59 -23.38 7.51
C GLY A 45 7.83 -22.74 6.84
N ALA A 46 7.60 -21.73 6.00
CA ALA A 46 8.64 -20.99 5.29
C ALA A 46 9.15 -19.77 6.05
N LEU A 47 8.39 -19.28 7.05
CA LEU A 47 8.69 -18.08 7.81
C LEU A 47 8.67 -18.36 9.31
N ALA A 48 9.78 -18.05 9.97
CA ALA A 48 9.93 -18.24 11.42
C ALA A 48 9.21 -17.16 12.22
N LYS A 49 8.52 -17.57 13.29
CA LYS A 49 8.10 -16.65 14.35
C LYS A 49 9.35 -16.15 15.09
N LEU A 50 9.54 -14.84 15.12
CA LEU A 50 10.59 -14.20 15.90
C LEU A 50 10.17 -14.13 17.38
N GLY A 51 11.11 -14.30 18.28
CA GLY A 51 10.84 -14.29 19.72
C GLY A 51 11.92 -13.56 20.51
N GLY A 52 11.74 -13.56 21.85
CA GLY A 52 12.71 -13.01 22.78
C GLY A 52 13.07 -11.55 22.53
N ASP A 53 14.36 -11.26 22.51
CA ASP A 53 14.88 -9.89 22.40
C ASP A 53 14.55 -9.24 21.04
N THR A 54 14.49 -10.02 19.97
CA THR A 54 14.16 -9.49 18.63
C THR A 54 12.69 -9.10 18.53
N GLU A 55 11.77 -9.90 19.05
CA GLU A 55 10.35 -9.52 19.13
C GLU A 55 10.17 -8.23 19.92
N GLN A 56 10.81 -8.13 21.08
CA GLN A 56 10.72 -6.92 21.90
C GLN A 56 11.33 -5.71 21.17
N TRP A 57 12.47 -5.90 20.51
CA TRP A 57 13.12 -4.84 19.74
C TRP A 57 12.21 -4.30 18.62
N VAL A 58 11.52 -5.18 17.87
CA VAL A 58 10.57 -4.76 16.84
C VAL A 58 9.46 -3.90 17.46
N LYS A 59 8.90 -4.32 18.59
CA LYS A 59 7.82 -3.60 19.29
C LYS A 59 8.24 -2.24 19.84
N ASP A 60 9.50 -2.12 20.30
CA ASP A 60 9.99 -0.91 20.96
C ASP A 60 10.49 0.16 19.97
N ASN A 61 10.86 -0.22 18.75
CA ASN A 61 11.51 0.67 17.81
C ASN A 61 10.67 1.03 16.58
N ASN A 62 9.47 0.44 16.42
CA ASN A 62 8.59 0.73 15.30
C ASN A 62 7.24 1.28 15.78
N GLU A 63 6.60 2.10 14.95
CA GLU A 63 5.23 2.54 15.17
C GLU A 63 4.26 1.35 15.21
N GLN A 64 3.15 1.50 15.94
CA GLN A 64 2.20 0.41 16.16
C GLN A 64 1.69 -0.22 14.86
N THR A 65 1.42 0.57 13.83
CA THR A 65 0.98 0.08 12.52
C THR A 65 2.03 -0.84 11.88
N MET A 66 3.30 -0.49 12.00
CA MET A 66 4.41 -1.33 11.49
C MET A 66 4.56 -2.62 12.28
N VAL A 67 4.39 -2.57 13.61
CA VAL A 67 4.37 -3.78 14.45
C VAL A 67 3.20 -4.69 14.08
N GLN A 68 2.01 -4.11 13.90
CA GLN A 68 0.81 -4.86 13.50
C GLN A 68 0.98 -5.50 12.12
N SER A 69 1.63 -4.80 11.16
CA SER A 69 1.84 -5.32 9.81
C SER A 69 2.71 -6.59 9.74
N VAL A 70 3.49 -6.88 10.78
CA VAL A 70 4.30 -8.11 10.88
C VAL A 70 3.80 -9.06 11.98
N THR A 71 2.61 -8.79 12.53
CA THR A 71 1.98 -9.63 13.55
C THR A 71 0.99 -10.60 12.90
N TYR A 72 1.14 -11.88 13.19
CA TYR A 72 0.23 -12.94 12.76
C TYR A 72 0.09 -13.98 13.88
N ASN A 73 -1.14 -14.42 14.22
CA ASN A 73 -1.40 -15.42 15.27
C ASN A 73 -0.61 -15.13 16.57
N ASP A 74 -0.71 -13.89 17.08
CA ASP A 74 -0.02 -13.41 18.29
C ASP A 74 1.50 -13.53 18.26
N GLY A 75 2.11 -13.51 17.08
CA GLY A 75 3.56 -13.56 16.90
C GLY A 75 4.09 -12.54 15.91
N ILE A 76 5.35 -12.13 16.08
CA ILE A 76 6.08 -11.30 15.12
C ILE A 76 6.77 -12.21 14.12
N TYR A 77 6.58 -11.98 12.82
CA TYR A 77 7.08 -12.81 11.73
C TYR A 77 8.06 -12.10 10.79
N GLY A 78 8.50 -10.91 11.15
CA GLY A 78 9.49 -10.19 10.37
C GLY A 78 9.99 -8.94 11.07
N VAL A 79 11.12 -8.41 10.58
CA VAL A 79 11.66 -7.12 10.99
C VAL A 79 11.30 -6.10 9.92
N PRO A 80 10.40 -5.14 10.20
CA PRO A 80 10.04 -4.10 9.22
C PRO A 80 11.28 -3.26 8.87
N PHE A 81 11.41 -2.86 7.60
CA PHE A 81 12.50 -1.97 7.20
C PHE A 81 12.05 -0.78 6.35
N THR A 82 10.85 -0.84 5.80
CA THR A 82 10.17 0.28 5.15
C THR A 82 8.67 0.05 5.20
N SER A 83 7.92 1.13 5.13
CA SER A 83 6.47 1.07 4.93
C SER A 83 6.15 0.57 3.51
N ASN A 84 4.95 0.06 3.33
CA ASN A 84 4.40 -0.33 2.04
C ASN A 84 3.02 0.31 1.92
N THR A 85 2.99 1.53 1.37
CA THR A 85 1.78 2.32 1.14
C THR A 85 1.98 3.25 -0.04
N TRP A 86 0.93 3.96 -0.41
CA TRP A 86 0.92 4.94 -1.47
C TRP A 86 0.18 6.19 -1.00
N PHE A 87 0.46 7.33 -1.65
CA PHE A 87 -0.04 8.64 -1.32
C PHE A 87 -0.21 9.46 -2.60
N MET A 88 -0.33 10.78 -2.53
CA MET A 88 -0.59 11.59 -3.71
C MET A 88 0.57 12.56 -4.01
N TYR A 89 0.99 12.59 -5.28
CA TYR A 89 1.85 13.60 -5.87
C TYR A 89 1.03 14.64 -6.60
N TYR A 90 1.51 15.88 -6.64
CA TYR A 90 0.83 16.95 -7.38
C TYR A 90 1.78 18.00 -7.92
N ASP A 91 1.35 18.68 -8.96
CA ASP A 91 2.05 19.81 -9.57
C ASP A 91 1.65 21.11 -8.84
N LYS A 92 2.61 21.69 -8.09
CA LYS A 92 2.42 22.94 -7.33
C LYS A 92 2.09 24.14 -8.21
N SER A 93 2.37 24.09 -9.53
CA SER A 93 1.93 25.12 -10.47
C SER A 93 0.44 25.05 -10.78
N LYS A 94 -0.19 23.90 -10.54
CA LYS A 94 -1.59 23.63 -10.83
C LYS A 94 -2.48 23.67 -9.60
N TYR A 95 -1.95 23.22 -8.45
CA TYR A 95 -2.69 23.16 -7.19
C TYR A 95 -1.94 23.83 -6.05
N THR A 96 -2.70 24.46 -5.17
CA THR A 96 -2.21 24.89 -3.85
C THR A 96 -2.30 23.73 -2.86
N GLU A 97 -1.61 23.85 -1.73
CA GLU A 97 -1.67 22.90 -0.61
C GLU A 97 -3.08 22.72 -0.03
N ASP A 98 -3.95 23.74 -0.12
CA ASP A 98 -5.33 23.64 0.36
C ASP A 98 -6.23 22.91 -0.66
N GLU A 99 -6.03 23.13 -1.95
CA GLU A 99 -6.84 22.48 -2.99
C GLU A 99 -6.62 20.97 -3.05
N VAL A 100 -5.40 20.49 -2.79
CA VAL A 100 -5.08 19.05 -2.81
C VAL A 100 -5.63 18.26 -1.62
N LYS A 101 -6.23 18.92 -0.64
CA LYS A 101 -6.87 18.26 0.50
C LYS A 101 -8.23 17.62 0.15
N SER A 102 -8.82 17.99 -0.99
CA SER A 102 -10.13 17.50 -1.42
C SER A 102 -10.10 17.09 -2.90
N LEU A 103 -10.44 15.84 -3.18
CA LEU A 103 -10.53 15.34 -4.55
C LEU A 103 -11.61 16.09 -5.34
N ASP A 104 -12.74 16.41 -4.72
CA ASP A 104 -13.83 17.15 -5.37
C ASP A 104 -13.40 18.57 -5.75
N THR A 105 -12.60 19.23 -4.89
CA THR A 105 -12.02 20.55 -5.20
C THR A 105 -11.07 20.46 -6.38
N MET A 106 -10.19 19.44 -6.40
CA MET A 106 -9.27 19.22 -7.52
C MET A 106 -10.04 18.96 -8.82
N MET A 107 -11.04 18.08 -8.81
CA MET A 107 -11.82 17.73 -10.00
C MET A 107 -12.68 18.88 -10.52
N ALA A 108 -13.11 19.80 -9.66
CA ALA A 108 -13.88 20.99 -10.05
C ALA A 108 -13.01 22.05 -10.75
N LYS A 109 -11.70 22.07 -10.50
CA LYS A 109 -10.79 23.09 -11.04
C LYS A 109 -10.66 22.99 -12.56
N ASP A 110 -10.54 24.15 -13.21
CA ASP A 110 -10.21 24.22 -14.64
C ASP A 110 -8.67 24.36 -14.79
N LEU A 111 -8.03 23.30 -15.25
CA LEU A 111 -6.58 23.29 -15.53
C LEU A 111 -6.24 23.57 -17.01
N GLY A 112 -7.28 23.81 -17.83
CA GLY A 112 -7.14 24.06 -19.25
C GLY A 112 -7.37 22.81 -20.11
N GLU A 113 -7.46 23.04 -21.42
CA GLU A 113 -7.77 22.00 -22.40
C GLU A 113 -6.64 20.97 -22.50
N GLY A 114 -6.99 19.69 -22.46
CA GLY A 114 -6.03 18.57 -22.58
C GLY A 114 -5.22 18.31 -21.32
N VAL A 115 -5.57 18.89 -20.17
CA VAL A 115 -4.95 18.63 -18.89
C VAL A 115 -5.90 17.81 -18.03
N TYR A 116 -5.40 16.67 -17.50
CA TYR A 116 -6.10 15.86 -16.52
C TYR A 116 -5.91 16.44 -15.13
N ASN A 117 -6.96 16.46 -14.35
CA ASN A 117 -6.93 16.94 -12.97
C ASN A 117 -6.35 15.91 -12.02
N PHE A 118 -6.67 14.63 -12.23
CA PHE A 118 -6.31 13.55 -11.34
C PHE A 118 -6.08 12.24 -12.10
N ALA A 119 -5.02 11.53 -11.79
CA ALA A 119 -4.75 10.18 -12.27
C ALA A 119 -4.71 9.20 -11.10
N PHE A 120 -5.29 8.02 -11.32
CA PHE A 120 -5.44 6.99 -10.30
C PHE A 120 -5.52 5.61 -10.95
N PRO A 121 -4.84 4.57 -10.40
CA PRO A 121 -4.90 3.21 -10.94
C PRO A 121 -6.15 2.47 -10.44
N MET A 122 -7.34 2.86 -10.93
CA MET A 122 -8.62 2.32 -10.48
C MET A 122 -8.80 0.83 -10.80
N ASP A 123 -8.15 0.32 -11.82
CA ASP A 123 -8.16 -1.07 -12.23
C ASP A 123 -7.16 -1.96 -11.45
N ASN A 124 -6.66 -1.46 -10.32
CA ASN A 124 -5.77 -2.18 -9.42
C ASN A 124 -6.39 -2.32 -8.03
N SER A 125 -6.50 -3.56 -7.56
CA SER A 125 -7.14 -3.91 -6.29
C SER A 125 -6.45 -3.33 -5.06
N TRP A 126 -5.17 -2.92 -5.16
CA TRP A 126 -4.43 -2.30 -4.06
C TRP A 126 -4.64 -0.78 -3.95
N TYR A 127 -5.48 -0.21 -4.81
CA TYR A 127 -5.81 1.21 -4.82
C TYR A 127 -7.31 1.49 -4.69
N ILE A 128 -8.16 0.64 -5.29
CA ILE A 128 -9.61 0.90 -5.40
C ILE A 128 -10.30 0.99 -4.04
N GLU A 129 -9.77 0.33 -3.01
CA GLU A 129 -10.32 0.31 -1.65
C GLU A 129 -10.40 1.69 -1.02
N ALA A 130 -9.53 2.62 -1.44
CA ALA A 130 -9.48 3.96 -0.87
C ALA A 130 -10.80 4.71 -0.95
N PHE A 131 -11.61 4.45 -1.99
CA PHE A 131 -12.94 5.03 -2.12
C PHE A 131 -13.95 4.39 -1.16
N TYR A 132 -13.87 3.09 -0.95
CA TYR A 132 -14.72 2.40 0.02
C TYR A 132 -14.40 2.84 1.45
N PHE A 133 -13.11 2.97 1.80
CA PHE A 133 -12.69 3.53 3.08
C PHE A 133 -13.08 5.01 3.22
N GLY A 134 -12.99 5.78 2.14
CA GLY A 134 -13.48 7.16 2.07
C GLY A 134 -14.98 7.29 2.32
N ALA A 135 -15.77 6.28 1.94
CA ALA A 135 -17.19 6.19 2.26
C ALA A 135 -17.47 5.70 3.69
N GLY A 136 -16.45 5.35 4.46
CA GLY A 136 -16.57 4.84 5.83
C GLY A 136 -16.77 3.34 5.93
N CYS A 137 -16.56 2.59 4.84
CA CYS A 137 -16.59 1.14 4.84
C CYS A 137 -15.32 0.54 5.42
N SER A 138 -15.37 -0.76 5.71
CA SER A 138 -14.28 -1.54 6.30
C SER A 138 -14.18 -2.94 5.69
N ILE A 139 -13.02 -3.55 5.84
CA ILE A 139 -12.81 -4.96 5.53
C ILE A 139 -12.15 -5.62 6.74
N PHE A 140 -12.73 -6.72 7.20
CA PHE A 140 -12.28 -7.46 8.39
C PHE A 140 -12.14 -6.56 9.63
N GLY A 141 -13.17 -5.71 9.86
CA GLY A 141 -13.21 -4.73 10.95
C GLY A 141 -12.19 -3.61 10.75
N ASP A 142 -11.19 -3.55 11.62
CA ASP A 142 -10.04 -2.64 11.49
C ASP A 142 -8.85 -3.29 10.74
N GLY A 143 -9.08 -4.39 10.03
CA GLY A 143 -8.06 -5.19 9.34
C GLY A 143 -7.53 -6.37 10.16
N THR A 144 -8.10 -6.65 11.35
CA THR A 144 -7.59 -7.66 12.28
C THR A 144 -8.61 -8.75 12.64
N ASP A 145 -9.89 -8.62 12.25
CA ASP A 145 -10.97 -9.54 12.59
C ASP A 145 -11.67 -10.09 11.34
N ALA A 146 -11.26 -11.29 10.91
CA ALA A 146 -11.87 -11.98 9.77
C ALA A 146 -13.40 -12.16 9.93
N SER A 147 -13.91 -12.33 11.18
CA SER A 147 -15.33 -12.53 11.44
C SER A 147 -16.19 -11.29 11.19
N ALA A 148 -15.58 -10.10 11.14
CA ALA A 148 -16.28 -8.85 10.82
C ALA A 148 -16.65 -8.76 9.32
N GLY A 149 -16.02 -9.56 8.47
CA GLY A 149 -16.30 -9.61 7.03
C GLY A 149 -15.93 -8.33 6.28
N CYS A 150 -16.68 -8.07 5.20
CA CYS A 150 -16.50 -6.90 4.35
C CYS A 150 -17.86 -6.21 4.16
N ASP A 151 -17.94 -4.91 4.45
CA ASP A 151 -19.18 -4.12 4.34
C ASP A 151 -19.21 -3.18 3.11
N PHE A 152 -18.35 -3.42 2.12
CA PHE A 152 -18.32 -2.63 0.89
C PHE A 152 -19.66 -2.69 0.10
N ASN A 153 -20.53 -3.66 0.39
CA ASN A 153 -21.89 -3.71 -0.17
C ASN A 153 -22.97 -2.99 0.65
N SER A 154 -22.58 -2.25 1.69
CA SER A 154 -23.46 -1.32 2.38
C SER A 154 -23.95 -0.19 1.44
N ASP A 155 -24.95 0.58 1.86
CA ASP A 155 -25.40 1.75 1.09
C ASP A 155 -24.24 2.73 0.83
N ALA A 156 -23.32 2.89 1.79
CA ALA A 156 -22.13 3.73 1.65
C ALA A 156 -21.16 3.19 0.61
N GLY A 157 -20.90 1.88 0.63
CA GLY A 157 -20.01 1.26 -0.35
C GLY A 157 -20.59 1.21 -1.76
N LYS A 158 -21.91 1.00 -1.91
CA LYS A 158 -22.59 1.14 -3.20
C LYS A 158 -22.52 2.57 -3.75
N ALA A 159 -22.60 3.57 -2.87
CA ALA A 159 -22.39 4.97 -3.24
C ALA A 159 -20.91 5.22 -3.66
N ALA A 160 -19.94 4.56 -3.04
CA ALA A 160 -18.54 4.63 -3.46
C ALA A 160 -18.34 4.07 -4.88
N THR A 161 -18.94 2.91 -5.17
CA THR A 161 -18.90 2.35 -6.55
C THR A 161 -19.53 3.31 -7.55
N GLN A 162 -20.68 3.92 -7.22
CA GLN A 162 -21.31 4.92 -8.07
C GLN A 162 -20.39 6.13 -8.30
N TYR A 163 -19.74 6.64 -7.26
CA TYR A 163 -18.77 7.74 -7.35
C TYR A 163 -17.60 7.38 -8.29
N MET A 164 -17.05 6.17 -8.16
CA MET A 164 -15.97 5.71 -9.03
C MET A 164 -16.39 5.62 -10.51
N VAL A 165 -17.62 5.17 -10.79
CA VAL A 165 -18.18 5.16 -12.15
C VAL A 165 -18.26 6.59 -12.71
N GLU A 166 -18.75 7.55 -11.92
CA GLU A 166 -18.84 8.96 -12.32
C GLU A 166 -17.45 9.58 -12.50
N LEU A 167 -16.49 9.26 -11.63
CA LEU A 167 -15.11 9.71 -11.74
C LEU A 167 -14.45 9.16 -13.01
N ALA A 168 -14.58 7.86 -13.28
CA ALA A 168 -14.03 7.23 -14.49
C ALA A 168 -14.61 7.80 -15.80
N ALA A 169 -15.86 8.22 -15.78
CA ALA A 169 -16.51 8.88 -16.93
C ALA A 169 -16.11 10.36 -17.08
N ASN A 170 -15.43 10.96 -16.10
CA ASN A 170 -15.07 12.37 -16.14
C ASN A 170 -13.88 12.60 -17.07
N PRO A 171 -13.96 13.50 -18.07
CA PRO A 171 -12.87 13.75 -19.02
C PRO A 171 -11.60 14.35 -18.40
N LYS A 172 -11.67 14.80 -17.14
CA LYS A 172 -10.53 15.32 -16.38
C LYS A 172 -9.82 14.23 -15.57
N TYR A 173 -10.35 13.02 -15.55
CA TYR A 173 -9.76 11.84 -14.92
C TYR A 173 -8.91 11.04 -15.91
N SER A 174 -7.79 10.50 -15.46
CA SER A 174 -6.98 9.54 -16.22
C SER A 174 -6.78 8.26 -15.41
N ASN A 175 -7.06 7.09 -16.00
CA ASN A 175 -6.64 5.84 -15.38
C ASN A 175 -5.14 5.64 -15.58
N GLU A 176 -4.41 5.40 -14.48
CA GLU A 176 -2.99 5.06 -14.58
C GLU A 176 -2.83 3.68 -15.20
N LYS A 177 -1.95 3.61 -16.19
CA LYS A 177 -1.57 2.35 -16.80
C LYS A 177 -0.15 2.43 -17.34
N ASP A 178 0.69 1.50 -16.91
CA ASP A 178 2.03 1.29 -17.48
C ASP A 178 2.92 2.56 -17.46
N GLY A 179 2.79 3.42 -16.44
CA GLY A 179 3.57 4.66 -16.32
C GLY A 179 3.01 5.85 -17.11
N SER A 180 1.75 5.77 -17.56
CA SER A 180 1.11 6.85 -18.32
C SER A 180 1.07 8.18 -17.57
N SER A 181 0.91 8.16 -16.25
CA SER A 181 0.87 9.37 -15.42
C SER A 181 2.23 10.07 -15.34
N LEU A 182 3.33 9.33 -15.32
CA LEU A 182 4.68 9.91 -15.37
C LEU A 182 4.90 10.67 -16.69
N ALA A 183 4.46 10.10 -17.80
CA ALA A 183 4.53 10.78 -19.10
C ALA A 183 3.65 12.05 -19.11
N LEU A 184 2.44 11.99 -18.58
CA LEU A 184 1.54 13.15 -18.48
C LEU A 184 2.11 14.25 -17.57
N PHE A 185 2.78 13.93 -16.47
CA PHE A 185 3.49 14.91 -15.66
C PHE A 185 4.63 15.57 -16.44
N ALA A 186 5.45 14.79 -17.13
CA ALA A 186 6.56 15.32 -17.94
C ALA A 186 6.07 16.23 -19.08
N GLU A 187 4.87 15.99 -19.62
CA GLU A 187 4.22 16.83 -20.62
C GLU A 187 3.47 18.04 -20.04
N GLY A 188 3.40 18.19 -18.70
CA GLY A 188 2.64 19.23 -18.03
C GLY A 188 1.11 19.05 -18.14
N LYS A 189 0.64 17.85 -18.46
CA LYS A 189 -0.76 17.51 -18.72
C LYS A 189 -1.48 16.82 -17.56
N LEU A 190 -0.90 16.79 -16.37
CA LEU A 190 -1.49 16.16 -15.20
C LEU A 190 -1.36 17.08 -13.98
N GLY A 191 -2.42 17.13 -13.16
CA GLY A 191 -2.46 17.90 -11.93
C GLY A 191 -2.00 17.12 -10.72
N ALA A 192 -2.51 15.89 -10.53
CA ALA A 192 -2.19 15.03 -9.40
C ALA A 192 -2.24 13.54 -9.77
N TYR A 193 -1.45 12.72 -9.05
CA TYR A 193 -1.32 11.28 -9.29
C TYR A 193 -1.06 10.52 -7.99
N CYS A 194 -1.76 9.41 -7.79
CA CYS A 194 -1.54 8.53 -6.65
C CYS A 194 -0.53 7.43 -6.97
N SER A 195 0.55 7.38 -6.21
CA SER A 195 1.59 6.36 -6.26
C SER A 195 2.40 6.34 -4.97
N GLY A 196 3.31 5.40 -4.83
CA GLY A 196 4.21 5.31 -3.67
C GLY A 196 5.58 5.94 -3.89
N SER A 197 6.46 5.77 -2.89
CA SER A 197 7.82 6.32 -2.91
C SER A 197 8.69 5.77 -4.05
N TRP A 198 8.32 4.65 -4.67
CA TRP A 198 9.03 4.08 -5.83
C TRP A 198 9.03 4.96 -7.08
N ASP A 199 8.03 5.85 -7.26
CA ASP A 199 7.94 6.77 -8.39
C ASP A 199 8.52 8.16 -8.07
N ALA A 200 8.90 8.43 -6.82
CA ALA A 200 9.31 9.75 -6.36
C ALA A 200 10.43 10.39 -7.20
N ALA A 201 11.45 9.61 -7.55
CA ALA A 201 12.58 10.12 -8.33
C ALA A 201 12.16 10.57 -9.74
N ALA A 202 11.34 9.77 -10.42
CA ALA A 202 10.84 10.08 -11.75
C ALA A 202 9.88 11.28 -11.76
N ILE A 203 9.01 11.37 -10.72
CA ILE A 203 8.09 12.51 -10.57
C ILE A 203 8.85 13.79 -10.25
N ARG A 204 9.88 13.75 -9.38
CA ARG A 204 10.76 14.90 -9.11
C ARG A 204 11.46 15.39 -10.39
N GLU A 205 11.94 14.48 -11.23
CA GLU A 205 12.52 14.83 -12.53
C GLU A 205 11.50 15.51 -13.44
N ALA A 206 10.28 15.00 -13.50
CA ALA A 206 9.21 15.52 -14.35
C ALA A 206 8.72 16.91 -13.91
N LEU A 207 8.52 17.13 -12.60
CA LEU A 207 7.92 18.34 -12.07
C LEU A 207 8.93 19.42 -11.64
N GLY A 208 10.18 19.05 -11.37
CA GLY A 208 11.22 19.99 -10.94
C GLY A 208 10.81 20.78 -9.68
N GLU A 209 10.85 22.10 -9.77
CA GLU A 209 10.47 23.01 -8.66
C GLU A 209 8.99 22.95 -8.29
N ASN A 210 8.14 22.39 -9.16
CA ASN A 210 6.70 22.26 -8.91
C ASN A 210 6.34 20.92 -8.26
N PHE A 211 7.32 20.10 -7.88
CA PHE A 211 7.09 18.85 -7.19
C PHE A 211 6.39 19.05 -5.86
N GLY A 212 5.32 18.31 -5.62
CA GLY A 212 4.62 18.23 -4.33
C GLY A 212 4.23 16.78 -4.03
N ALA A 213 4.29 16.42 -2.75
CA ALA A 213 3.80 15.16 -2.23
C ALA A 213 2.97 15.41 -0.97
N VAL A 214 1.87 14.68 -0.83
CA VAL A 214 0.91 14.87 0.27
C VAL A 214 0.13 13.58 0.50
N LYS A 215 -0.40 13.38 1.72
CA LYS A 215 -1.34 12.30 2.00
C LYS A 215 -2.58 12.35 1.09
N LEU A 216 -3.34 11.28 1.03
CA LEU A 216 -4.57 11.21 0.25
C LEU A 216 -5.58 12.30 0.66
N PRO A 217 -6.35 12.81 -0.32
CA PRO A 217 -7.38 13.81 -0.09
C PRO A 217 -8.61 13.24 0.62
N THR A 218 -9.50 14.12 1.06
CA THR A 218 -10.89 13.75 1.34
C THR A 218 -11.68 13.59 0.04
N VAL A 219 -12.77 12.84 0.11
CA VAL A 219 -13.73 12.64 -0.99
C VAL A 219 -15.15 12.83 -0.46
N ASN A 220 -16.02 13.46 -1.27
CA ASN A 220 -17.43 13.62 -0.90
C ASN A 220 -18.28 12.58 -1.64
N ILE A 221 -18.68 11.53 -0.91
CA ILE A 221 -19.50 10.45 -1.45
C ILE A 221 -20.92 10.61 -0.89
N ASN A 222 -21.86 10.84 -1.79
CA ASN A 222 -23.28 11.02 -1.47
C ASN A 222 -23.55 12.11 -0.38
N GLY A 223 -22.79 13.22 -0.45
CA GLY A 223 -22.92 14.35 0.48
C GLY A 223 -22.21 14.16 1.81
N GLN A 224 -21.46 13.08 1.98
CA GLN A 224 -20.63 12.83 3.15
C GLN A 224 -19.15 12.94 2.79
N GLU A 225 -18.44 13.85 3.45
CA GLU A 225 -16.99 13.96 3.32
C GLU A 225 -16.32 12.90 4.17
N GLY A 226 -15.39 12.15 3.57
CA GLY A 226 -14.59 11.14 4.23
C GLY A 226 -13.15 11.17 3.75
N GLN A 227 -12.24 10.72 4.59
CA GLN A 227 -10.82 10.60 4.25
C GLN A 227 -10.61 9.36 3.38
N MET A 228 -10.13 9.52 2.15
CA MET A 228 -9.59 8.38 1.38
C MET A 228 -8.45 7.75 2.17
N ARG A 229 -8.34 6.43 2.13
CA ARG A 229 -7.30 5.71 2.88
C ARG A 229 -6.66 4.66 2.00
N SER A 230 -5.34 4.68 1.95
CA SER A 230 -4.56 3.61 1.33
C SER A 230 -4.45 2.41 2.25
N PHE A 231 -4.21 1.23 1.69
CA PHE A 231 -3.63 0.16 2.49
C PHE A 231 -2.24 0.56 2.98
N ALA A 232 -1.98 0.36 4.27
CA ALA A 232 -0.65 0.48 4.84
C ALA A 232 -0.20 -0.86 5.38
N GLY A 233 1.01 -1.22 5.02
CA GLY A 233 1.71 -2.40 5.50
C GLY A 233 3.19 -2.11 5.61
N SER A 234 4.00 -3.15 5.63
CA SER A 234 5.45 -3.04 5.61
C SER A 234 6.06 -4.02 4.61
N LYS A 235 7.26 -3.67 4.14
CA LYS A 235 8.20 -4.68 3.66
C LYS A 235 9.08 -5.06 4.83
N ALA A 236 9.26 -6.35 5.00
CA ALA A 236 9.94 -6.91 6.17
C ALA A 236 11.02 -7.90 5.77
N ILE A 237 11.87 -8.21 6.72
CA ILE A 237 12.93 -9.19 6.61
C ILE A 237 12.55 -10.40 7.45
N GLY A 238 12.41 -11.54 6.80
CA GLY A 238 12.05 -12.82 7.39
C GLY A 238 13.22 -13.76 7.55
N VAL A 239 13.02 -14.77 8.38
CA VAL A 239 13.96 -15.86 8.63
C VAL A 239 13.30 -17.17 8.24
N ASN A 240 13.99 -17.99 7.46
CA ASN A 240 13.58 -19.34 7.15
C ASN A 240 13.79 -20.23 8.38
N PRO A 241 12.76 -20.91 8.90
CA PRO A 241 12.94 -21.78 10.08
C PRO A 241 13.81 -23.03 9.82
N ASN A 242 14.07 -23.38 8.54
CA ASN A 242 14.90 -24.51 8.15
C ASN A 242 16.39 -24.14 7.99
N CYS A 243 16.78 -22.90 8.29
CA CYS A 243 18.18 -22.49 8.23
C CYS A 243 19.06 -23.26 9.26
N GLU A 244 20.31 -23.51 8.88
CA GLU A 244 21.26 -24.26 9.74
C GLU A 244 21.64 -23.48 11.01
N TYR A 245 21.66 -22.13 10.92
CA TYR A 245 22.10 -21.24 12.01
C TYR A 245 21.03 -20.19 12.36
N PRO A 246 19.91 -20.58 13.00
CA PRO A 246 18.77 -19.67 13.21
C PRO A 246 19.12 -18.44 14.05
N GLU A 247 20.01 -18.54 15.03
CA GLU A 247 20.44 -17.38 15.83
C GLU A 247 21.20 -16.35 14.99
N VAL A 248 22.01 -16.81 14.03
CA VAL A 248 22.75 -15.94 13.10
C VAL A 248 21.78 -15.29 12.11
N ALA A 249 20.83 -16.07 11.59
CA ALA A 249 19.83 -15.57 10.65
C ALA A 249 18.92 -14.51 11.30
N VAL A 250 18.47 -14.72 12.54
CA VAL A 250 17.69 -13.73 13.29
C VAL A 250 18.50 -12.46 13.55
N ALA A 251 19.77 -12.59 13.98
CA ALA A 251 20.63 -11.43 14.20
C ALA A 251 20.90 -10.65 12.89
N LEU A 252 21.05 -11.36 11.76
CA LEU A 252 21.19 -10.74 10.45
C LEU A 252 19.90 -10.00 10.04
N ALA A 253 18.73 -10.61 10.22
CA ALA A 253 17.45 -9.98 9.92
C ALA A 253 17.27 -8.69 10.74
N GLN A 254 17.57 -8.72 12.03
CA GLN A 254 17.51 -7.54 12.89
C GLN A 254 18.54 -6.47 12.48
N TYR A 255 19.77 -6.85 12.12
CA TYR A 255 20.77 -5.90 11.62
C TYR A 255 20.32 -5.23 10.30
N LEU A 256 19.84 -6.03 9.35
CA LEU A 256 19.35 -5.52 8.07
C LEU A 256 18.14 -4.59 8.22
N GLY A 257 17.26 -4.83 9.20
CA GLY A 257 16.15 -3.94 9.57
C GLY A 257 16.52 -2.86 10.57
N GLY A 258 17.79 -2.82 11.03
CA GLY A 258 18.28 -1.86 12.00
C GLY A 258 18.60 -0.49 11.42
N GLU A 259 18.91 0.45 12.32
CA GLU A 259 19.08 1.88 12.02
C GLU A 259 20.13 2.14 10.93
N GLU A 260 21.31 1.53 11.02
CA GLU A 260 22.39 1.72 10.05
C GLU A 260 21.94 1.34 8.61
N CYS A 261 21.31 0.16 8.48
CA CYS A 261 20.87 -0.32 7.16
C CYS A 261 19.66 0.46 6.61
N GLN A 262 18.74 0.89 7.46
CA GLN A 262 17.63 1.74 7.05
C GLN A 262 18.12 3.14 6.63
N GLN A 263 19.07 3.72 7.36
CA GLN A 263 19.71 4.99 7.00
C GLN A 263 20.40 4.91 5.63
N ILE A 264 21.18 3.87 5.39
CA ILE A 264 21.84 3.63 4.09
C ILE A 264 20.82 3.52 2.95
N ARG A 265 19.70 2.80 3.14
CA ARG A 265 18.64 2.69 2.13
C ARG A 265 17.95 4.03 1.87
N TYR A 266 17.69 4.79 2.90
CA TYR A 266 17.11 6.11 2.79
C TYR A 266 18.03 7.06 2.00
N GLU A 267 19.30 7.16 2.39
CA GLU A 267 20.28 8.02 1.71
C GLU A 267 20.56 7.63 0.25
N ALA A 268 20.62 6.32 -0.02
CA ALA A 268 20.95 5.82 -1.35
C ALA A 268 19.77 5.76 -2.32
N ARG A 269 18.54 5.58 -1.81
CA ARG A 269 17.37 5.26 -2.64
C ARG A 269 16.10 6.02 -2.25
N GLY A 270 16.10 6.82 -1.19
CA GLY A 270 14.91 7.51 -0.69
C GLY A 270 13.83 6.56 -0.12
N ILE A 271 14.23 5.35 0.32
CA ILE A 271 13.31 4.40 0.93
C ILE A 271 13.02 4.87 2.36
N THR A 272 11.77 5.25 2.61
CA THR A 272 11.34 5.77 3.92
C THR A 272 11.55 4.75 5.02
N PRO A 273 12.27 5.10 6.10
CA PRO A 273 12.54 4.20 7.21
C PRO A 273 11.30 3.98 8.08
N THR A 274 11.24 2.84 8.78
CA THR A 274 10.21 2.55 9.79
C THR A 274 10.62 2.98 11.20
N LEU A 275 11.92 3.16 11.44
CA LEU A 275 12.45 3.50 12.76
C LEU A 275 12.29 4.99 13.02
N ALA A 276 11.61 5.34 14.12
CA ALA A 276 11.39 6.73 14.52
C ALA A 276 12.68 7.48 14.90
N SER A 277 13.80 6.77 15.12
CA SER A 277 15.10 7.36 15.40
C SER A 277 15.77 7.98 14.18
N ILE A 278 15.30 7.66 12.96
CA ILE A 278 15.90 8.17 11.72
C ILE A 278 15.17 9.44 11.30
N GLU A 279 15.91 10.54 11.28
CA GLU A 279 15.39 11.83 10.83
C GLU A 279 15.38 11.90 9.30
N VAL A 280 14.22 12.17 8.72
CA VAL A 280 14.04 12.31 7.26
C VAL A 280 14.11 13.79 6.81
N GLY A 281 14.32 14.72 7.72
CA GLY A 281 14.46 16.15 7.45
C GLY A 281 13.24 16.75 6.73
N ASP A 282 13.51 17.64 5.75
CA ASP A 282 12.47 18.31 4.95
C ASP A 282 12.08 17.53 3.67
N ASP A 283 12.25 16.19 3.66
CA ASP A 283 11.86 15.38 2.51
C ASP A 283 10.33 15.27 2.40
N GLU A 284 9.77 15.92 1.38
CA GLU A 284 8.33 15.95 1.13
C GLU A 284 7.73 14.54 0.91
N VAL A 285 8.50 13.62 0.33
CA VAL A 285 8.05 12.23 0.09
C VAL A 285 7.90 11.49 1.41
N ALA A 286 8.94 11.52 2.22
CA ALA A 286 8.91 10.88 3.54
C ALA A 286 7.83 11.51 4.44
N ALA A 287 7.68 12.84 4.42
CA ALA A 287 6.64 13.53 5.18
C ALA A 287 5.23 13.15 4.72
N ALA A 288 4.99 13.02 3.41
CA ALA A 288 3.71 12.59 2.85
C ALA A 288 3.39 11.14 3.23
N GLU A 289 4.36 10.24 3.09
CA GLU A 289 4.21 8.82 3.43
C GLU A 289 3.94 8.62 4.94
N MET A 290 4.69 9.31 5.81
CA MET A 290 4.45 9.25 7.26
C MET A 290 3.09 9.83 7.64
N SER A 291 2.66 10.93 7.01
CA SER A 291 1.33 11.51 7.22
C SER A 291 0.22 10.58 6.73
N GLU A 292 0.43 9.92 5.59
CA GLU A 292 -0.49 8.90 5.06
C GLU A 292 -0.69 7.77 6.06
N ILE A 293 0.40 7.15 6.52
CA ILE A 293 0.36 6.05 7.49
C ILE A 293 -0.38 6.46 8.76
N LYS A 294 -0.11 7.64 9.27
CA LYS A 294 -0.66 8.11 10.54
C LYS A 294 -2.12 8.54 10.46
N GLU A 295 -2.53 9.17 9.36
CA GLU A 295 -3.78 9.92 9.28
C GLU A 295 -4.76 9.43 8.20
N ALA A 296 -4.26 8.76 7.16
CA ALA A 296 -5.02 8.41 5.97
C ALA A 296 -4.78 6.98 5.49
N SER A 297 -4.37 6.07 6.37
CA SER A 297 -4.19 4.67 6.01
C SER A 297 -5.20 3.76 6.71
N PHE A 298 -5.30 2.56 6.17
CA PHE A 298 -5.97 1.41 6.75
C PHE A 298 -4.96 0.26 6.78
N LEU A 299 -4.83 -0.42 7.92
CA LEU A 299 -3.91 -1.55 8.01
C LEU A 299 -4.30 -2.62 7.00
N GLN A 300 -3.38 -2.93 6.08
CA GLN A 300 -3.59 -4.05 5.17
C GLN A 300 -3.70 -5.35 5.99
N PRO A 301 -4.85 -6.06 5.94
CA PRO A 301 -5.08 -7.20 6.81
C PRO A 301 -4.04 -8.30 6.63
N VAL A 302 -3.42 -8.73 7.73
CA VAL A 302 -2.51 -9.87 7.79
C VAL A 302 -3.33 -11.11 8.17
N LEU A 303 -4.27 -11.46 7.30
CA LEU A 303 -5.24 -12.55 7.46
C LEU A 303 -5.27 -13.41 6.20
N ALA A 304 -5.46 -14.72 6.36
CA ALA A 304 -5.56 -15.63 5.20
C ALA A 304 -6.75 -15.26 4.29
N GLU A 305 -7.83 -14.77 4.86
CA GLU A 305 -9.04 -14.33 4.18
C GLU A 305 -8.79 -13.16 3.23
N MET A 306 -7.75 -12.36 3.45
CA MET A 306 -7.38 -11.26 2.57
C MET A 306 -7.02 -11.72 1.16
N ASN A 307 -6.58 -12.97 0.98
CA ASN A 307 -6.31 -13.54 -0.35
C ASN A 307 -7.55 -13.53 -1.26
N ALA A 308 -8.75 -13.58 -0.69
CA ALA A 308 -10.00 -13.56 -1.45
C ALA A 308 -10.40 -12.14 -1.92
N TYR A 309 -9.80 -11.10 -1.40
CA TYR A 309 -10.09 -9.71 -1.75
C TYR A 309 -9.58 -9.33 -3.13
N TRP A 310 -8.36 -9.75 -3.48
CA TRP A 310 -7.61 -9.17 -4.61
C TRP A 310 -8.32 -9.30 -5.95
N THR A 311 -8.75 -10.50 -6.31
CA THR A 311 -9.37 -10.75 -7.63
C THR A 311 -10.74 -10.07 -7.79
N PRO A 312 -11.69 -10.14 -6.84
CA PRO A 312 -12.97 -9.44 -6.97
C PRO A 312 -12.81 -7.91 -7.05
N ALA A 313 -11.94 -7.32 -6.22
CA ALA A 313 -11.69 -5.88 -6.23
C ALA A 313 -11.02 -5.42 -7.55
N GLU A 314 -10.04 -6.17 -8.06
CA GLU A 314 -9.42 -5.88 -9.35
C GLU A 314 -10.41 -5.99 -10.52
N THR A 315 -11.27 -6.99 -10.48
CA THR A 315 -12.33 -7.18 -11.48
C THR A 315 -13.29 -5.98 -11.47
N MET A 316 -13.72 -5.52 -10.29
CA MET A 316 -14.56 -4.34 -10.14
C MET A 316 -13.90 -3.12 -10.78
N GLY A 317 -12.66 -2.83 -10.47
CA GLY A 317 -11.94 -1.68 -11.03
C GLY A 317 -11.79 -1.76 -12.55
N LYS A 318 -11.45 -2.93 -13.10
CA LYS A 318 -11.35 -3.17 -14.54
C LYS A 318 -12.69 -2.96 -15.23
N GLU A 319 -13.77 -3.51 -14.69
CA GLU A 319 -15.11 -3.37 -15.26
C GLU A 319 -15.61 -1.90 -15.20
N ILE A 320 -15.26 -1.12 -14.18
CA ILE A 320 -15.53 0.33 -14.12
C ILE A 320 -14.83 1.03 -15.29
N ILE A 321 -13.54 0.81 -15.47
CA ILE A 321 -12.74 1.45 -16.53
C ILE A 321 -13.20 1.04 -17.93
N GLN A 322 -13.66 -0.20 -18.10
CA GLN A 322 -14.20 -0.70 -19.36
C GLN A 322 -15.62 -0.21 -19.66
N GLY A 323 -16.31 0.35 -18.65
CA GLY A 323 -17.71 0.79 -18.77
C GLY A 323 -18.74 -0.33 -18.62
N ASP A 324 -18.34 -1.50 -18.14
CA ASP A 324 -19.22 -2.64 -17.86
C ASP A 324 -19.95 -2.46 -16.51
N VAL A 325 -19.37 -1.71 -15.57
CA VAL A 325 -20.05 -1.18 -14.40
C VAL A 325 -20.55 0.23 -14.72
N THR A 326 -21.86 0.42 -14.59
CA THR A 326 -22.57 1.66 -14.89
C THR A 326 -23.40 2.10 -13.69
N ALA A 327 -23.95 3.30 -13.72
CA ALA A 327 -24.86 3.79 -12.69
C ALA A 327 -26.04 2.83 -12.42
N ASP A 328 -26.52 2.14 -13.46
CA ASP A 328 -27.70 1.26 -13.36
C ASP A 328 -27.39 -0.08 -12.68
N ASN A 329 -26.15 -0.59 -12.77
CA ASN A 329 -25.76 -1.89 -12.22
C ASN A 329 -24.72 -1.83 -11.10
N ALA A 330 -24.24 -0.64 -10.72
CA ALA A 330 -23.20 -0.45 -9.72
C ALA A 330 -23.52 -1.17 -8.40
N ALA A 331 -24.75 -1.08 -7.92
CA ALA A 331 -25.17 -1.71 -6.68
C ALA A 331 -25.10 -3.25 -6.75
N GLU A 332 -25.60 -3.85 -7.85
CA GLU A 332 -25.54 -5.30 -8.08
C GLU A 332 -24.10 -5.79 -8.20
N LYS A 333 -23.25 -5.07 -8.93
CA LYS A 333 -21.84 -5.39 -9.09
C LYS A 333 -21.07 -5.31 -7.75
N THR A 334 -21.42 -4.33 -6.91
CA THR A 334 -20.83 -4.22 -5.56
C THR A 334 -21.23 -5.40 -4.68
N ASP A 335 -22.51 -5.83 -4.72
CA ASP A 335 -22.97 -7.02 -4.00
C ASP A 335 -22.18 -8.26 -4.45
N ALA A 336 -22.00 -8.45 -5.78
CA ALA A 336 -21.26 -9.58 -6.33
C ALA A 336 -19.76 -9.57 -5.96
N MET A 337 -19.13 -8.39 -5.94
CA MET A 337 -17.74 -8.24 -5.49
C MET A 337 -17.59 -8.71 -4.02
N VAL A 338 -18.47 -8.23 -3.12
CA VAL A 338 -18.41 -8.60 -1.70
C VAL A 338 -18.72 -10.08 -1.49
N GLU A 339 -19.68 -10.64 -2.23
CA GLU A 339 -19.95 -12.08 -2.21
C GLU A 339 -18.68 -12.88 -2.61
N GLY A 340 -17.96 -12.43 -3.65
CA GLY A 340 -16.69 -13.01 -4.06
C GLY A 340 -15.62 -12.96 -2.96
N ILE A 341 -15.48 -11.82 -2.28
CA ILE A 341 -14.55 -11.64 -1.17
C ILE A 341 -14.89 -12.60 -0.01
N LEU A 342 -16.16 -12.67 0.38
CA LEU A 342 -16.59 -13.47 1.53
C LEU A 342 -16.65 -14.97 1.25
N SER A 343 -16.82 -15.40 -0.01
CA SER A 343 -16.90 -16.82 -0.38
C SER A 343 -15.54 -17.47 -0.66
N GLY A 344 -14.53 -16.68 -0.97
CA GLY A 344 -13.19 -17.19 -1.29
C GLY A 344 -12.35 -17.59 -0.06
N GLY A 345 -12.83 -17.30 1.15
CA GLY A 345 -12.19 -17.66 2.42
C GLY A 345 -12.73 -18.96 3.05
N LEU A 346 -13.51 -19.78 2.31
CA LEU A 346 -14.05 -21.07 2.76
C LEU A 346 -13.31 -22.23 2.14
#